data_443aa3031f6733d18a6d9b9a32e6a47d
#
_entry.id   443aa3031f6733d18a6d9b9a32e6a47d
#
_cell.length_a   1.000
_cell.length_b   1.000
_cell.length_c   1.000
_cell.angle_alpha   90.00
_cell.angle_beta   90.00
_cell.angle_gamma   90.00
#
_symmetry.space_group_name_H-M   'P 1'
#
loop_
_entity.id
_entity.type
_entity.pdbx_description
1 polymer ?
#
loop_
_entity_poly.entity_id
_entity_poly.type
_entity_poly.pdbx_seq_one_letter_code
_entity_poly.pdbx_strand_id
1 'polypeptide(L)'
;HINRSIGFITYSRVARTHKPGEQKQITLRFFKLTFCAITLATGCILLIPEWIYTDYLFSAEFVGMHNVITGLSAGIIALACNSILCQYFTGSGKIRYSTGSSFVGLISLLVSGYLLIPHYGVFGSAISSSIAFSTMLAFSMIIFCRKTGTRPKDFLINKEDVRFALRKLRLT
;
A
#
# COMPACT_ATOMS: atom_id res chain seq x y z
N HIS A 1 1.90 -6.83 -10.57
CA HIS A 1 1.74 -8.28 -10.31
C HIS A 1 2.30 -8.73 -8.96
N ILE A 2 3.43 -8.19 -8.50
CA ILE A 2 4.09 -8.57 -7.23
C ILE A 2 3.15 -8.43 -6.03
N ASN A 3 2.40 -7.31 -5.95
CA ASN A 3 1.49 -7.05 -4.83
C ASN A 3 0.32 -8.08 -4.78
N ARG A 4 -0.20 -8.51 -5.93
CA ARG A 4 -1.25 -9.55 -5.99
C ARG A 4 -0.74 -10.89 -5.49
N SER A 5 0.46 -11.29 -5.84
CA SER A 5 1.05 -12.56 -5.42
C SER A 5 1.29 -12.60 -3.90
N ILE A 6 1.84 -11.52 -3.33
CA ILE A 6 2.05 -11.40 -1.88
C ILE A 6 0.71 -11.40 -1.14
N GLY A 7 -0.29 -10.68 -1.67
CA GLY A 7 -1.64 -10.64 -1.11
C GLY A 7 -2.30 -12.02 -1.07
N PHE A 8 -2.21 -12.79 -2.15
CA PHE A 8 -2.80 -14.12 -2.22
C PHE A 8 -2.15 -15.11 -1.24
N ILE A 9 -0.82 -15.03 -1.09
CA ILE A 9 -0.08 -15.84 -0.11
C ILE A 9 -0.48 -15.44 1.32
N THR A 10 -0.67 -14.14 1.58
CA THR A 10 -1.13 -13.65 2.89
C THR A 10 -2.51 -14.19 3.21
N TYR A 11 -3.46 -14.07 2.27
CA TYR A 11 -4.81 -14.60 2.42
C TYR A 11 -4.81 -16.08 2.75
N SER A 12 -4.14 -16.90 1.93
CA SER A 12 -4.14 -18.36 2.10
C SER A 12 -3.47 -18.81 3.40
N ARG A 13 -2.41 -18.13 3.85
CA ARG A 13 -1.77 -18.43 5.13
C ARG A 13 -2.61 -18.01 6.33
N VAL A 14 -3.23 -16.83 6.27
CA VAL A 14 -4.12 -16.35 7.34
C VAL A 14 -5.35 -17.24 7.45
N ALA A 15 -5.95 -17.68 6.33
CA ALA A 15 -7.11 -18.55 6.32
C ALA A 15 -6.81 -19.96 6.86
N ARG A 16 -5.60 -20.48 6.68
CA ARG A 16 -5.18 -21.79 7.19
C ARG A 16 -4.78 -21.78 8.67
N THR A 17 -4.47 -20.62 9.22
CA THR A 17 -3.98 -20.48 10.59
C THR A 17 -5.14 -20.12 11.51
N HIS A 18 -5.49 -21.00 12.44
CA HIS A 18 -6.60 -20.79 13.39
C HIS A 18 -6.19 -19.98 14.63
N LYS A 19 -4.89 -19.73 14.85
CA LYS A 19 -4.39 -19.01 16.04
C LYS A 19 -4.28 -17.49 15.75
N PRO A 20 -5.03 -16.63 16.44
CA PRO A 20 -5.02 -15.19 16.18
C PRO A 20 -3.64 -14.52 16.30
N GLY A 21 -2.78 -15.03 17.20
CA GLY A 21 -1.42 -14.51 17.39
C GLY A 21 -0.50 -14.76 16.19
N GLU A 22 -0.61 -15.91 15.56
CA GLU A 22 0.17 -16.26 14.37
C GLU A 22 -0.31 -15.47 13.15
N GLN A 23 -1.63 -15.30 12.98
CA GLN A 23 -2.21 -14.46 11.92
C GLN A 23 -1.69 -13.02 11.98
N LYS A 24 -1.61 -12.45 13.19
CA LYS A 24 -1.05 -11.13 13.44
C LYS A 24 0.40 -11.03 12.98
N GLN A 25 1.25 -11.97 13.40
CA GLN A 25 2.68 -11.96 13.06
C GLN A 25 2.91 -12.12 11.56
N ILE A 26 2.17 -13.01 10.91
CA ILE A 26 2.23 -13.21 9.46
C ILE A 26 1.89 -11.90 8.75
N THR A 27 0.78 -11.25 9.13
CA THR A 27 0.34 -10.00 8.51
C THR A 27 1.36 -8.89 8.69
N LEU A 28 1.93 -8.70 9.88
CA LEU A 28 2.94 -7.67 10.13
C LEU A 28 4.20 -7.90 9.30
N ARG A 29 4.66 -9.14 9.14
CA ARG A 29 5.82 -9.48 8.32
C ARG A 29 5.57 -9.16 6.84
N PHE A 30 4.42 -9.57 6.31
CA PHE A 30 4.07 -9.28 4.91
C PHE A 30 3.85 -7.78 4.69
N PHE A 31 3.28 -7.07 5.66
CA PHE A 31 3.14 -5.61 5.59
C PHE A 31 4.50 -4.92 5.46
N LYS A 32 5.45 -5.26 6.32
CA LYS A 32 6.81 -4.70 6.29
C LYS A 32 7.54 -5.04 4.98
N LEU A 33 7.42 -6.29 4.52
CA LEU A 33 8.01 -6.72 3.26
C LEU A 33 7.43 -5.94 2.07
N THR A 34 6.10 -5.81 2.02
CA THR A 34 5.42 -5.06 0.96
C THR A 34 5.79 -3.59 1.01
N PHE A 35 5.81 -2.98 2.20
CA PHE A 35 6.22 -1.59 2.36
C PHE A 35 7.64 -1.36 1.80
N CYS A 36 8.60 -2.21 2.18
CA CYS A 36 9.98 -2.11 1.70
C CYS A 36 10.08 -2.30 0.17
N ALA A 37 9.44 -3.34 -0.36
CA ALA A 37 9.48 -3.66 -1.79
C ALA A 37 8.85 -2.56 -2.65
N ILE A 38 7.68 -2.05 -2.25
CA ILE A 38 6.97 -1.02 -3.01
C ILE A 38 7.67 0.34 -2.88
N THR A 39 8.19 0.69 -1.71
CA THR A 39 8.98 1.92 -1.53
C THR A 39 10.22 1.91 -2.41
N LEU A 40 10.93 0.79 -2.47
CA LEU A 40 12.09 0.63 -3.33
C LEU A 40 11.71 0.72 -4.82
N ALA A 41 10.65 0.04 -5.23
CA ALA A 41 10.16 0.08 -6.62
C ALA A 41 9.70 1.50 -7.02
N THR A 42 8.95 2.17 -6.14
CA THR A 42 8.50 3.56 -6.36
C THR A 42 9.70 4.51 -6.41
N GLY A 43 10.68 4.33 -5.53
CA GLY A 43 11.93 5.09 -5.54
C GLY A 43 12.70 4.92 -6.85
N CYS A 44 12.82 3.69 -7.37
CA CYS A 44 13.44 3.44 -8.67
C CYS A 44 12.71 4.16 -9.81
N ILE A 45 11.37 4.18 -9.78
CA ILE A 45 10.57 4.88 -10.81
C ILE A 45 10.79 6.40 -10.72
N LEU A 46 10.85 6.97 -9.53
CA LEU A 46 11.08 8.39 -9.33
C LEU A 46 12.49 8.84 -9.72
N LEU A 47 13.47 7.93 -9.71
CA LEU A 47 14.84 8.21 -10.15
C LEU A 47 14.97 8.26 -11.68
N ILE A 48 13.95 7.82 -12.44
CA ILE A 48 13.95 7.89 -13.90
C ILE A 48 13.73 9.36 -14.30
N PRO A 49 14.68 9.99 -15.00
CA PRO A 49 14.55 11.38 -15.40
C PRO A 49 13.47 11.57 -16.48
N GLU A 50 12.88 12.76 -16.50
CA GLU A 50 11.70 13.10 -17.33
C GLU A 50 11.91 12.87 -18.84
N TRP A 51 13.15 13.08 -19.34
CA TRP A 51 13.47 12.91 -20.74
C TRP A 51 13.30 11.45 -21.22
N ILE A 52 13.45 10.46 -20.36
CA ILE A 52 13.19 9.05 -20.71
C ILE A 52 11.70 8.80 -20.92
N TYR A 53 10.84 9.49 -20.17
CA TYR A 53 9.40 9.38 -20.36
C TYR A 53 8.92 10.04 -21.64
N THR A 54 9.50 11.19 -22.03
CA THR A 54 9.08 11.95 -23.21
C THR A 54 9.66 11.40 -24.52
N ASP A 55 10.94 10.96 -24.52
CA ASP A 55 11.62 10.59 -25.76
C ASP A 55 11.51 9.10 -26.10
N TYR A 56 11.44 8.21 -25.08
CA TYR A 56 11.49 6.77 -25.30
C TYR A 56 10.19 6.01 -24.99
N LEU A 57 9.42 6.43 -23.98
CA LEU A 57 8.25 5.68 -23.54
C LEU A 57 6.93 6.25 -24.04
N PHE A 58 6.82 7.57 -24.15
CA PHE A 58 5.60 8.26 -24.51
C PHE A 58 5.88 9.44 -25.45
N SER A 59 4.85 10.03 -26.02
CA SER A 59 4.95 11.19 -26.91
C SER A 59 5.13 12.50 -26.13
N ALA A 60 5.51 13.59 -26.81
CA ALA A 60 5.68 14.93 -26.23
C ALA A 60 4.44 15.48 -25.49
N GLU A 61 3.28 14.84 -25.65
CA GLU A 61 2.03 15.18 -24.94
C GLU A 61 2.06 14.84 -23.44
N PHE A 62 3.05 14.07 -22.97
CA PHE A 62 3.19 13.63 -21.58
C PHE A 62 4.12 14.51 -20.75
N VAL A 63 4.34 15.76 -21.15
CA VAL A 63 5.04 16.77 -20.35
C VAL A 63 4.31 16.96 -19.02
N GLY A 64 5.03 16.83 -17.89
CA GLY A 64 4.45 16.91 -16.54
C GLY A 64 4.02 15.57 -15.94
N MET A 65 4.22 14.44 -16.63
CA MET A 65 3.91 13.11 -16.09
C MET A 65 4.71 12.78 -14.84
N HIS A 66 5.94 13.27 -14.74
CA HIS A 66 6.79 13.12 -13.56
C HIS A 66 6.13 13.71 -12.29
N ASN A 67 5.51 14.87 -12.39
CA ASN A 67 4.78 15.50 -11.30
C ASN A 67 3.58 14.65 -10.86
N VAL A 68 2.86 14.06 -11.82
CA VAL A 68 1.72 13.17 -11.53
C VAL A 68 2.19 11.90 -10.83
N ILE A 69 3.27 11.28 -11.30
CA ILE A 69 3.87 10.09 -10.67
C ILE A 69 4.33 10.43 -9.24
N THR A 70 4.97 11.57 -9.04
CA THR A 70 5.41 12.04 -7.72
C THR A 70 4.21 12.24 -6.79
N GLY A 71 3.15 12.90 -7.25
CA GLY A 71 1.93 13.09 -6.48
C GLY A 71 1.23 11.79 -6.12
N LEU A 72 1.31 10.75 -6.96
CA LEU A 72 0.68 9.46 -6.76
C LEU A 72 1.55 8.48 -5.94
N SER A 73 2.85 8.72 -5.85
CA SER A 73 3.83 7.79 -5.26
C SER A 73 3.48 7.39 -3.82
N ALA A 74 3.14 8.37 -2.98
CA ALA A 74 2.72 8.12 -1.60
C ALA A 74 1.44 7.28 -1.54
N GLY A 75 0.48 7.54 -2.45
CA GLY A 75 -0.76 6.78 -2.57
C GLY A 75 -0.54 5.33 -2.95
N ILE A 76 0.37 5.06 -3.88
CA ILE A 76 0.70 3.69 -4.31
C ILE A 76 1.26 2.88 -3.14
N ILE A 77 2.16 3.46 -2.35
CA ILE A 77 2.71 2.81 -1.15
C ILE A 77 1.59 2.52 -0.15
N ALA A 78 0.73 3.51 0.12
CA ALA A 78 -0.40 3.36 1.02
C ALA A 78 -1.39 2.28 0.54
N LEU A 79 -1.73 2.26 -0.74
CA LEU A 79 -2.62 1.26 -1.35
C LEU A 79 -2.05 -0.15 -1.22
N ALA A 80 -0.76 -0.33 -1.50
CA ALA A 80 -0.08 -1.62 -1.38
C ALA A 80 -0.11 -2.14 0.07
N CYS A 81 0.17 -1.29 1.04
CA CYS A 81 0.10 -1.63 2.46
C CYS A 81 -1.34 -1.94 2.91
N ASN A 82 -2.32 -1.14 2.45
CA ASN A 82 -3.73 -1.38 2.75
C ASN A 82 -4.20 -2.74 2.22
N SER A 83 -3.73 -3.16 1.03
CA SER A 83 -4.10 -4.45 0.44
C SER A 83 -3.75 -5.64 1.35
N ILE A 84 -2.61 -5.59 2.06
CA ILE A 84 -2.20 -6.64 3.01
C ILE A 84 -3.15 -6.71 4.21
N LEU A 85 -3.56 -5.55 4.74
CA LEU A 85 -4.53 -5.51 5.84
C LEU A 85 -5.92 -6.00 5.40
N CYS A 86 -6.36 -5.65 4.19
CA CYS A 86 -7.58 -6.16 3.61
C CYS A 86 -7.56 -7.68 3.44
N GLN A 87 -6.42 -8.27 3.01
CA GLN A 87 -6.24 -9.72 2.92
C GLN A 87 -6.34 -10.38 4.31
N TYR A 88 -5.78 -9.76 5.35
CA TYR A 88 -5.95 -10.23 6.71
C TYR A 88 -7.44 -10.23 7.13
N PHE A 89 -8.17 -9.14 6.89
CA PHE A 89 -9.59 -9.06 7.24
C PHE A 89 -10.42 -10.11 6.48
N THR A 90 -10.14 -10.31 5.21
CA THR A 90 -10.81 -11.30 4.38
C THR A 90 -10.47 -12.72 4.83
N GLY A 91 -9.19 -13.03 5.08
CA GLY A 91 -8.72 -14.34 5.53
C GLY A 91 -9.18 -14.71 6.94
N SER A 92 -9.43 -13.71 7.81
CA SER A 92 -10.00 -13.93 9.14
C SER A 92 -11.54 -13.90 9.19
N GLY A 93 -12.21 -13.91 8.03
CA GLY A 93 -13.68 -13.88 7.92
C GLY A 93 -14.33 -12.53 8.26
N LYS A 94 -13.54 -11.47 8.42
CA LYS A 94 -14.01 -10.13 8.83
C LYS A 94 -14.10 -9.18 7.62
N ILE A 95 -14.71 -9.63 6.54
CA ILE A 95 -14.79 -8.90 5.24
C ILE A 95 -15.37 -7.49 5.38
N ARG A 96 -16.29 -7.29 6.32
CA ARG A 96 -16.92 -5.97 6.57
C ARG A 96 -15.90 -4.83 6.77
N TYR A 97 -14.74 -5.12 7.37
CA TYR A 97 -13.70 -4.08 7.58
C TYR A 97 -12.95 -3.76 6.30
N SER A 98 -12.75 -4.74 5.42
CA SER A 98 -12.18 -4.51 4.10
C SER A 98 -13.11 -3.65 3.24
N THR A 99 -14.41 -3.97 3.21
CA THR A 99 -15.42 -3.18 2.50
C THR A 99 -15.55 -1.77 3.08
N GLY A 100 -15.54 -1.65 4.42
CA GLY A 100 -15.57 -0.35 5.10
C GLY A 100 -14.37 0.54 4.74
N SER A 101 -13.17 -0.04 4.63
CA SER A 101 -11.97 0.67 4.18
C SER A 101 -12.16 1.24 2.76
N SER A 102 -12.68 0.44 1.84
CA SER A 102 -12.94 0.88 0.46
C SER A 102 -14.00 1.99 0.41
N PHE A 103 -15.03 1.91 1.24
CA PHE A 103 -16.07 2.93 1.32
C PHE A 103 -15.53 4.27 1.85
N VAL A 104 -14.71 4.23 2.89
CA VAL A 104 -14.02 5.42 3.43
C VAL A 104 -13.11 6.04 2.38
N GLY A 105 -12.36 5.21 1.64
CA GLY A 105 -11.52 5.67 0.53
C GLY A 105 -12.33 6.33 -0.59
N LEU A 106 -13.49 5.76 -0.94
CA LEU A 106 -14.37 6.33 -1.96
C LEU A 106 -14.87 7.73 -1.56
N ILE A 107 -15.35 7.88 -0.34
CA ILE A 107 -15.79 9.19 0.17
C ILE A 107 -14.64 10.20 0.16
N SER A 108 -13.46 9.77 0.64
CA SER A 108 -12.27 10.62 0.65
C SER A 108 -11.86 11.04 -0.77
N LEU A 109 -11.94 10.11 -1.73
CA LEU A 109 -11.63 10.38 -3.14
C LEU A 109 -12.61 11.40 -3.74
N LEU A 110 -13.92 11.23 -3.50
CA LEU A 110 -14.92 12.15 -4.02
C LEU A 110 -14.75 13.55 -3.45
N VAL A 111 -14.55 13.68 -2.15
CA VAL A 111 -14.37 14.98 -1.49
C VAL A 111 -13.08 15.66 -1.95
N SER A 112 -11.95 14.95 -1.90
CA SER A 112 -10.67 15.54 -2.31
C SER A 112 -10.62 15.80 -3.82
N GLY A 113 -11.21 14.92 -4.64
CA GLY A 113 -11.32 15.12 -6.08
C GLY A 113 -12.14 16.34 -6.45
N TYR A 114 -13.30 16.51 -5.83
CA TYR A 114 -14.13 17.69 -6.04
C TYR A 114 -13.42 19.02 -5.71
N LEU A 115 -12.56 19.01 -4.70
CA LEU A 115 -11.81 20.19 -4.29
C LEU A 115 -10.54 20.44 -5.12
N LEU A 116 -9.79 19.39 -5.47
CA LEU A 116 -8.46 19.53 -6.07
C LEU A 116 -8.47 19.49 -7.60
N ILE A 117 -9.34 18.71 -8.22
CA ILE A 117 -9.35 18.56 -9.69
C ILE A 117 -9.64 19.88 -10.41
N PRO A 118 -10.62 20.73 -9.99
CA PRO A 118 -10.89 21.99 -10.65
C PRO A 118 -9.72 22.96 -10.63
N HIS A 119 -8.87 22.90 -9.60
CA HIS A 119 -7.74 23.83 -9.42
C HIS A 119 -6.42 23.32 -10.02
N TYR A 120 -6.20 22.01 -9.99
CA TYR A 120 -4.91 21.40 -10.34
C TYR A 120 -4.99 20.39 -11.50
N GLY A 121 -6.17 20.21 -12.09
CA GLY A 121 -6.36 19.29 -13.21
C GLY A 121 -5.90 17.87 -12.94
N VAL A 122 -5.07 17.31 -13.82
CA VAL A 122 -4.56 15.94 -13.73
C VAL A 122 -3.70 15.73 -12.47
N PHE A 123 -2.88 16.70 -12.10
CA PHE A 123 -2.09 16.66 -10.88
C PHE A 123 -2.98 16.61 -9.62
N GLY A 124 -4.09 17.35 -9.64
CA GLY A 124 -5.11 17.32 -8.58
C GLY A 124 -5.72 15.92 -8.40
N SER A 125 -5.93 15.18 -9.49
CA SER A 125 -6.43 13.80 -9.42
C SER A 125 -5.42 12.84 -8.79
N ALA A 126 -4.12 13.02 -9.05
CA ALA A 126 -3.05 12.22 -8.45
C ALA A 126 -2.98 12.44 -6.93
N ILE A 127 -3.02 13.69 -6.48
CA ILE A 127 -3.04 14.02 -5.05
C ILE A 127 -4.30 13.49 -4.38
N SER A 128 -5.47 13.66 -5.00
CA SER A 128 -6.75 13.16 -4.46
C SER A 128 -6.72 11.64 -4.26
N SER A 129 -6.16 10.91 -5.22
CA SER A 129 -5.97 9.46 -5.10
C SER A 129 -5.03 9.08 -3.96
N SER A 130 -3.93 9.84 -3.79
CA SER A 130 -2.98 9.63 -2.69
C SER A 130 -3.62 9.88 -1.32
N ILE A 131 -4.45 10.91 -1.19
CA ILE A 131 -5.22 11.18 0.03
C ILE A 131 -6.19 10.03 0.31
N ALA A 132 -6.94 9.58 -0.69
CA ALA A 132 -7.90 8.50 -0.54
C ALA A 132 -7.23 7.19 -0.10
N PHE A 133 -6.12 6.80 -0.73
CA PHE A 133 -5.40 5.58 -0.36
C PHE A 133 -4.76 5.66 1.02
N SER A 134 -4.26 6.82 1.40
CA SER A 134 -3.73 7.08 2.75
C SER A 134 -4.84 6.97 3.81
N THR A 135 -6.03 7.50 3.51
CA THR A 135 -7.20 7.42 4.40
C THR A 135 -7.68 5.98 4.56
N MET A 136 -7.71 5.19 3.46
CA MET A 136 -8.00 3.76 3.51
C MET A 136 -7.02 3.01 4.40
N LEU A 137 -5.73 3.27 4.25
CA LEU A 137 -4.68 2.66 5.06
C LEU A 137 -4.84 3.02 6.53
N ALA A 138 -5.04 4.30 6.84
CA ALA A 138 -5.23 4.77 8.21
C ALA A 138 -6.42 4.08 8.89
N PHE A 139 -7.56 3.99 8.20
CA PHE A 139 -8.75 3.29 8.69
C PHE A 139 -8.47 1.81 8.98
N SER A 140 -7.85 1.11 8.02
CA SER A 140 -7.50 -0.30 8.16
C SER A 140 -6.50 -0.54 9.31
N MET A 141 -5.49 0.34 9.46
CA MET A 141 -4.53 0.26 10.56
C MET A 141 -5.19 0.44 11.93
N ILE A 142 -6.09 1.42 12.06
CA ILE A 142 -6.82 1.67 13.32
C ILE A 142 -7.63 0.43 13.71
N ILE A 143 -8.36 -0.17 12.77
CA ILE A 143 -9.15 -1.37 13.03
C ILE A 143 -8.25 -2.55 13.37
N PHE A 144 -7.16 -2.74 12.63
CA PHE A 144 -6.20 -3.81 12.89
C PHE A 144 -5.61 -3.68 14.29
N CYS A 145 -5.13 -2.49 14.68
CA CYS A 145 -4.59 -2.23 16.01
C CYS A 145 -5.61 -2.50 17.12
N ARG A 146 -6.85 -2.04 16.96
CA ARG A 146 -7.93 -2.27 17.95
C ARG A 146 -8.30 -3.75 18.09
N LYS A 147 -8.28 -4.52 17.01
CA LYS A 147 -8.69 -5.94 17.03
C LYS A 147 -7.58 -6.90 17.44
N THR A 148 -6.33 -6.55 17.20
CA THR A 148 -5.17 -7.42 17.48
C THR A 148 -4.36 -6.97 18.69
N GLY A 149 -4.70 -5.82 19.30
CA GLY A 149 -3.91 -5.22 20.37
C GLY A 149 -2.49 -4.82 19.93
N THR A 150 -2.28 -4.61 18.61
CA THR A 150 -0.99 -4.22 18.06
C THR A 150 -0.76 -2.73 18.31
N ARG A 151 0.45 -2.36 18.67
CA ARG A 151 0.84 -0.96 18.74
C ARG A 151 1.29 -0.47 17.37
N PRO A 152 1.04 0.80 17.00
CA PRO A 152 1.52 1.35 15.71
C PRO A 152 3.03 1.19 15.50
N LYS A 153 3.81 1.14 16.59
CA LYS A 153 5.25 0.90 16.57
C LYS A 153 5.65 -0.47 16.02
N ASP A 154 4.77 -1.46 16.09
CA ASP A 154 5.04 -2.83 15.62
C ASP A 154 5.07 -2.92 14.08
N PHE A 155 4.53 -1.91 13.38
CA PHE A 155 4.59 -1.77 11.92
C PHE A 155 5.95 -1.23 11.44
N LEU A 156 6.74 -0.62 12.33
CA LEU A 156 8.08 -0.16 11.99
C LEU A 156 9.02 -1.35 11.81
N ILE A 157 9.94 -1.20 10.85
CA ILE A 157 10.93 -2.22 10.53
C ILE A 157 11.88 -2.36 11.72
N ASN A 158 11.92 -3.56 12.34
CA ASN A 158 12.88 -3.86 13.39
C ASN A 158 14.10 -4.59 12.77
N LYS A 159 15.28 -4.44 13.38
CA LYS A 159 16.54 -5.08 12.92
C LYS A 159 16.41 -6.61 12.80
N GLU A 160 15.52 -7.23 13.54
CA GLU A 160 15.26 -8.68 13.48
C GLU A 160 14.55 -9.10 12.18
N ASP A 161 13.67 -8.23 11.63
CA ASP A 161 12.95 -8.52 10.39
C ASP A 161 13.91 -8.55 9.18
N VAL A 162 14.90 -7.64 9.18
CA VAL A 162 15.95 -7.57 8.15
C VAL A 162 16.85 -8.81 8.21
N ARG A 163 17.25 -9.25 9.41
CA ARG A 163 18.05 -10.47 9.59
C ARG A 163 17.31 -11.72 9.12
N PHE A 164 16.02 -11.80 9.36
CA PHE A 164 15.20 -12.94 8.93
C PHE A 164 15.06 -12.98 7.39
N ALA A 165 14.84 -11.81 6.75
CA ALA A 165 14.79 -11.71 5.29
C ALA A 165 16.11 -12.14 4.63
N LEU A 166 17.24 -11.65 5.17
CA LEU A 166 18.58 -12.01 4.69
C LEU A 166 18.91 -13.49 4.89
N ARG A 167 18.48 -14.11 6.01
CA ARG A 167 18.70 -15.53 6.29
C ARG A 167 17.92 -16.44 5.34
N LYS A 168 16.76 -16.00 4.88
CA LYS A 168 15.94 -16.77 3.95
C LYS A 168 16.43 -16.66 2.50
N LEU A 169 17.00 -15.51 2.11
CA LEU A 169 17.66 -15.31 0.81
C LEU A 169 18.97 -16.10 0.68
N ARG A 170 19.60 -16.50 1.79
CA ARG A 170 20.86 -17.28 1.83
C ARG A 170 20.63 -18.78 1.78
N LEU A 171 19.39 -19.24 1.86
CA LEU A 171 18.98 -20.65 1.87
C LEU A 171 18.26 -21.08 0.58
N THR A 172 18.17 -20.15 -0.42
CA THR A 172 17.75 -20.43 -1.79
C THR A 172 18.93 -20.30 -2.75
#